data_883c9a9f344f07a0308818b91cf3e049
#
_entry.id   883c9a9f344f07a0308818b91cf3e049
#
_cell.length_a   1.000
_cell.length_b   1.000
_cell.length_c   1.000
_cell.angle_alpha   90.00
_cell.angle_beta   90.00
_cell.angle_gamma   90.00
#
_symmetry.space_group_name_H-M   'P 1'
#
loop_
_entity.id
_entity.type
_entity.pdbx_description
1 polymer ?
#
loop_
_entity_poly.entity_id
_entity_poly.type
_entity_poly.pdbx_seq_one_letter_code
_entity_poly.pdbx_strand_id
1 'polypeptide(L)'
;MTQEADPNALRILYVEDNADIRDMVVELIESADRRVVVCTDAETAWQQLQQATFDVLVTDVSLPGRSGTELARRWLAGDASRRVILFSGYDFKSELASLGTNVRAIPKEDFNELERALVEIRQHLDLCASRRC
;
A
#
# COMPACT_ATOMS: atom_id res chain seq x y z
N MET A 1 5.83 27.00 2.02
CA MET A 1 5.01 26.75 1.26
C MET A 1 4.68 25.42 1.12
N THR A 2 3.66 25.19 0.73
CA THR A 2 3.29 23.98 0.68
C THR A 2 3.85 23.26 -0.35
N GLN A 3 4.18 22.10 -0.11
CA GLN A 3 4.58 21.28 -1.03
C GLN A 3 3.48 20.88 -1.80
N GLU A 4 3.30 21.31 -2.93
CA GLU A 4 2.30 20.89 -3.79
C GLU A 4 2.59 19.56 -4.21
N ALA A 5 1.73 18.66 -3.98
CA ALA A 5 1.90 17.30 -4.41
C ALA A 5 1.89 17.28 -5.91
N ASP A 6 2.78 16.54 -6.49
CA ASP A 6 2.77 16.24 -7.90
C ASP A 6 1.43 15.58 -8.20
N PRO A 7 0.63 16.09 -9.13
CA PRO A 7 -0.67 15.48 -9.43
C PRO A 7 -0.54 14.03 -9.92
N ASN A 8 0.64 13.64 -10.39
CA ASN A 8 0.85 12.29 -10.82
C ASN A 8 1.57 11.45 -9.78
N ALA A 9 1.72 11.96 -8.57
CA ALA A 9 2.41 11.21 -7.50
C ALA A 9 1.64 9.93 -7.18
N LEU A 10 2.37 8.86 -6.94
CA LEU A 10 1.78 7.59 -6.53
C LEU A 10 1.22 7.76 -5.11
N ARG A 11 -0.05 7.48 -4.94
CA ARG A 11 -0.71 7.66 -3.64
C ARG A 11 -0.73 6.34 -2.89
N ILE A 12 -0.04 6.32 -1.76
CA ILE A 12 0.14 5.12 -0.95
C ILE A 12 -0.52 5.29 0.39
N LEU A 13 -1.33 4.33 0.79
CA LEU A 13 -1.81 4.26 2.16
C LEU A 13 -0.99 3.19 2.86
N TYR A 14 -0.26 3.56 3.89
CA TYR A 14 0.62 2.66 4.63
C TYR A 14 0.09 2.46 6.04
N VAL A 15 -0.15 1.23 6.42
CA VAL A 15 -0.73 0.90 7.73
C VAL A 15 0.26 0.09 8.55
N GLU A 16 0.69 0.62 9.68
CA GLU A 16 1.66 -0.02 10.54
C GLU A 16 1.50 0.51 11.96
N ASP A 17 1.34 -0.35 12.94
CA ASP A 17 1.15 0.08 14.32
C ASP A 17 2.46 0.28 15.07
N ASN A 18 3.57 -0.26 14.60
CA ASN A 18 4.86 -0.08 15.25
C ASN A 18 5.49 1.23 14.78
N ALA A 19 5.67 2.16 15.70
CA ALA A 19 6.15 3.51 15.36
C ALA A 19 7.54 3.51 14.75
N ASP A 20 8.44 2.69 15.26
CA ASP A 20 9.82 2.67 14.77
C ASP A 20 9.88 2.17 13.33
N ILE A 21 9.16 1.10 13.02
CA ILE A 21 9.13 0.55 11.69
C ILE A 21 8.42 1.52 10.76
N ARG A 22 7.32 2.10 11.22
CA ARG A 22 6.54 3.03 10.43
C ARG A 22 7.38 4.22 9.99
N ASP A 23 8.08 4.85 10.93
CA ASP A 23 8.89 6.03 10.63
C ASP A 23 10.00 5.69 9.66
N MET A 24 10.64 4.55 9.84
CA MET A 24 11.72 4.13 8.98
C MET A 24 11.23 3.88 7.55
N VAL A 25 10.10 3.19 7.41
CA VAL A 25 9.57 2.86 6.10
C VAL A 25 9.10 4.13 5.37
N VAL A 26 8.45 5.04 6.09
CA VAL A 26 8.00 6.29 5.48
C VAL A 26 9.20 7.06 4.92
N GLU A 27 10.28 7.12 5.67
CA GLU A 27 11.47 7.80 5.22
C GLU A 27 12.03 7.16 3.96
N LEU A 28 11.94 5.86 3.84
CA LEU A 28 12.47 5.15 2.70
C LEU A 28 11.61 5.31 1.45
N ILE A 29 10.30 5.33 1.59
CA ILE A 29 9.43 5.29 0.42
C ILE A 29 8.86 6.66 0.02
N GLU A 30 8.84 7.62 0.91
CA GLU A 30 8.30 8.93 0.58
C GLU A 30 9.25 9.68 -0.35
N SER A 31 8.73 10.31 -1.36
CA SER A 31 9.56 11.07 -2.30
C SER A 31 8.67 12.07 -3.04
N ALA A 32 9.27 12.86 -3.92
CA ALA A 32 8.55 13.87 -4.67
C ALA A 32 7.44 13.28 -5.53
N ASP A 33 7.63 12.05 -6.00
CA ASP A 33 6.64 11.39 -6.85
C ASP A 33 5.80 10.35 -6.10
N ARG A 34 5.82 10.40 -4.77
CA ARG A 34 5.01 9.49 -3.95
C ARG A 34 4.43 10.25 -2.77
N ARG A 35 3.13 10.08 -2.54
CA ARG A 35 2.48 10.64 -1.36
C ARG A 35 2.12 9.49 -0.46
N VAL A 36 2.55 9.54 0.79
CA VAL A 36 2.30 8.47 1.74
C VAL A 36 1.39 9.00 2.85
N VAL A 37 0.24 8.36 3.03
CA VAL A 37 -0.64 8.63 4.15
C VAL A 37 -0.48 7.46 5.10
N VAL A 38 -0.29 7.73 6.37
CA VAL A 38 0.02 6.71 7.35
C VAL A 38 -1.12 6.51 8.32
N CYS A 39 -1.45 5.26 8.60
CA CYS A 39 -2.45 4.91 9.61
C CYS A 39 -1.86 3.88 10.55
N THR A 40 -2.38 3.80 11.76
CA THR A 40 -1.85 2.90 12.76
C THR A 40 -2.74 1.68 13.01
N ASP A 41 -3.94 1.68 12.47
CA ASP A 41 -4.85 0.55 12.65
C ASP A 41 -5.74 0.42 11.43
N ALA A 42 -6.43 -0.71 11.34
CA ALA A 42 -7.23 -1.04 10.17
C ALA A 42 -8.48 -0.16 10.06
N GLU A 43 -9.05 0.23 11.18
CA GLU A 43 -10.27 1.02 11.16
C GLU A 43 -10.02 2.42 10.57
N THR A 44 -8.96 3.09 11.02
CA THR A 44 -8.62 4.39 10.48
C THR A 44 -8.23 4.26 9.00
N ALA A 45 -7.53 3.19 8.66
CA ALA A 45 -7.15 2.95 7.27
C ALA A 45 -8.37 2.77 6.39
N TRP A 46 -9.37 2.03 6.87
CA TRP A 46 -10.61 1.82 6.10
C TRP A 46 -11.31 3.15 5.85
N GLN A 47 -11.34 4.01 6.86
CA GLN A 47 -11.95 5.32 6.69
C GLN A 47 -11.22 6.13 5.64
N GLN A 48 -9.89 6.09 5.62
CA GLN A 48 -9.12 6.81 4.62
C GLN A 48 -9.38 6.25 3.22
N LEU A 49 -9.48 4.94 3.10
CA LEU A 49 -9.72 4.30 1.80
C LEU A 49 -11.09 4.69 1.24
N GLN A 50 -12.03 5.03 2.10
CA GLN A 50 -13.36 5.44 1.65
C GLN A 50 -13.41 6.93 1.30
N GLN A 51 -12.54 7.73 1.87
CA GLN A 51 -12.57 9.17 1.71
C GLN A 51 -11.69 9.70 0.59
N ALA A 52 -10.67 8.96 0.22
CA ALA A 52 -9.71 9.42 -0.77
C ALA A 52 -9.33 8.28 -1.71
N THR A 53 -8.73 8.63 -2.82
CA THR A 53 -8.28 7.65 -3.80
C THR A 53 -6.83 7.30 -3.56
N PHE A 54 -6.52 6.01 -3.52
CA PHE A 54 -5.16 5.52 -3.35
C PHE A 54 -4.83 4.57 -4.47
N ASP A 55 -3.55 4.55 -4.85
CA ASP A 55 -3.07 3.68 -5.92
C ASP A 55 -2.61 2.33 -5.37
N VAL A 56 -2.13 2.31 -4.13
CA VAL A 56 -1.68 1.06 -3.51
C VAL A 56 -1.88 1.13 -2.00
N LEU A 57 -2.25 0.00 -1.43
CA LEU A 57 -2.35 -0.16 0.02
C LEU A 57 -1.17 -1.01 0.46
N VAL A 58 -0.32 -0.47 1.35
CA VAL A 58 0.77 -1.22 1.95
C VAL A 58 0.42 -1.41 3.41
N THR A 59 0.23 -2.64 3.85
CA THR A 59 -0.23 -2.87 5.21
C THR A 59 0.48 -4.03 5.87
N ASP A 60 0.70 -3.90 7.17
CA ASP A 60 1.09 -5.02 8.00
C ASP A 60 -0.13 -5.94 8.11
N VAL A 61 0.10 -7.20 8.28
CA VAL A 61 -0.97 -8.17 8.44
C VAL A 61 -1.52 -8.13 9.87
N SER A 62 -0.64 -8.03 10.86
CA SER A 62 -1.07 -8.00 12.24
C SER A 62 -1.30 -6.57 12.69
N LEU A 63 -2.54 -6.18 12.82
CA LEU A 63 -2.91 -4.83 13.24
C LEU A 63 -3.88 -4.89 14.42
N PRO A 64 -3.96 -3.84 15.22
CA PRO A 64 -4.96 -3.80 16.29
C PRO A 64 -6.37 -3.90 15.71
N GLY A 65 -7.19 -4.71 16.31
CA GLY A 65 -8.58 -4.88 15.93
C GLY A 65 -8.78 -5.83 14.77
N ARG A 66 -8.44 -5.41 13.57
CA ARG A 66 -8.62 -6.25 12.39
C ARG A 66 -7.31 -6.50 11.71
N SER A 67 -7.21 -7.58 10.98
CA SER A 67 -5.98 -7.89 10.28
C SER A 67 -5.85 -7.06 9.01
N GLY A 68 -4.62 -6.85 8.57
CA GLY A 68 -4.36 -6.16 7.32
C GLY A 68 -4.88 -6.96 6.13
N THR A 69 -4.90 -8.29 6.23
CA THR A 69 -5.44 -9.15 5.20
C THR A 69 -6.93 -8.89 5.01
N GLU A 70 -7.65 -8.73 6.12
CA GLU A 70 -9.07 -8.45 6.05
C GLU A 70 -9.33 -7.07 5.47
N LEU A 71 -8.52 -6.09 5.84
CA LEU A 71 -8.60 -4.75 5.29
C LEU A 71 -8.41 -4.80 3.78
N ALA A 72 -7.41 -5.54 3.32
CA ALA A 72 -7.13 -5.69 1.90
C ALA A 72 -8.30 -6.33 1.17
N ARG A 73 -8.88 -7.36 1.78
CA ARG A 73 -10.00 -8.06 1.17
C ARG A 73 -11.20 -7.13 0.99
N ARG A 74 -11.48 -6.31 1.99
CA ARG A 74 -12.60 -5.37 1.91
C ARG A 74 -12.38 -4.33 0.82
N TRP A 75 -11.17 -3.83 0.71
CA TRP A 75 -10.85 -2.81 -0.29
C TRP A 75 -10.92 -3.40 -1.70
N LEU A 76 -10.40 -4.62 -1.86
CA LEU A 76 -10.42 -5.30 -3.16
C LEU A 76 -11.83 -5.70 -3.58
N ALA A 77 -12.73 -5.88 -2.63
CA ALA A 77 -14.11 -6.23 -2.95
C ALA A 77 -14.79 -5.12 -3.76
N GLY A 78 -14.37 -3.89 -3.58
CA GLY A 78 -14.94 -2.78 -4.34
C GLY A 78 -14.35 -2.65 -5.73
N ASP A 79 -13.11 -3.12 -5.91
CA ASP A 79 -12.46 -3.05 -7.22
C ASP A 79 -11.27 -4.01 -7.20
N ALA A 80 -11.41 -5.13 -7.83
CA ALA A 80 -10.38 -6.18 -7.81
C ALA A 80 -9.09 -5.78 -8.52
N SER A 81 -9.11 -4.69 -9.27
CA SER A 81 -7.88 -4.23 -9.94
C SER A 81 -6.97 -3.42 -9.02
N ARG A 82 -7.41 -3.12 -7.81
CA ARG A 82 -6.61 -2.39 -6.85
C ARG A 82 -5.40 -3.20 -6.43
N ARG A 83 -4.33 -2.50 -6.03
CA ARG A 83 -3.08 -3.15 -5.69
C ARG A 83 -2.80 -3.11 -4.21
N VAL A 84 -2.34 -4.22 -3.66
CA VAL A 84 -2.06 -4.35 -2.24
C VAL A 84 -0.70 -4.99 -2.03
N ILE A 85 0.06 -4.47 -1.07
CA ILE A 85 1.29 -5.08 -0.63
C ILE A 85 1.11 -5.43 0.84
N LEU A 86 1.25 -6.71 1.17
CA LEU A 86 1.23 -7.15 2.56
C LEU A 86 2.69 -7.19 3.02
N PHE A 87 3.06 -6.22 3.85
CA PHE A 87 4.45 -6.04 4.29
C PHE A 87 4.54 -6.56 5.70
N SER A 88 4.99 -7.79 5.87
CA SER A 88 4.91 -8.46 7.16
C SER A 88 6.04 -9.44 7.37
N GLY A 89 6.24 -9.82 8.63
CA GLY A 89 7.24 -10.80 8.99
C GLY A 89 6.82 -12.24 8.78
N TYR A 90 5.57 -12.49 8.36
CA TYR A 90 5.10 -13.84 8.17
C TYR A 90 4.94 -14.20 6.71
N ASP A 91 4.90 -15.49 6.44
CA ASP A 91 4.67 -16.00 5.11
C ASP A 91 3.18 -16.22 4.92
N PHE A 92 2.55 -15.47 4.02
CA PHE A 92 1.13 -15.56 3.80
C PHE A 92 0.80 -16.08 2.41
N LYS A 93 1.65 -16.90 1.83
CA LYS A 93 1.42 -17.36 0.47
C LYS A 93 0.09 -18.02 0.25
N SER A 94 -0.37 -18.81 1.22
CA SER A 94 -1.65 -19.48 1.07
C SER A 94 -2.81 -18.50 1.13
N GLU A 95 -2.67 -17.43 1.90
CA GLU A 95 -3.72 -16.43 1.99
C GLU A 95 -3.74 -15.52 0.78
N LEU A 96 -2.59 -15.31 0.16
CA LEU A 96 -2.51 -14.49 -1.02
C LEU A 96 -3.36 -15.02 -2.14
N ALA A 97 -3.41 -16.33 -2.30
CA ALA A 97 -4.16 -16.94 -3.38
C ALA A 97 -5.64 -16.56 -3.33
N SER A 98 -6.17 -16.34 -2.14
CA SER A 98 -7.57 -16.00 -1.99
C SER A 98 -7.85 -14.52 -2.19
N LEU A 99 -6.82 -13.69 -2.23
CA LEU A 99 -6.99 -12.24 -2.34
C LEU A 99 -6.93 -11.74 -3.78
N GLY A 100 -6.32 -12.50 -4.67
CA GLY A 100 -6.26 -12.10 -6.07
C GLY A 100 -4.85 -11.92 -6.57
N THR A 101 -4.72 -11.56 -7.82
CA THR A 101 -3.42 -11.49 -8.49
C THR A 101 -2.69 -10.18 -8.27
N ASN A 102 -3.36 -9.16 -7.76
CA ASN A 102 -2.75 -7.86 -7.53
C ASN A 102 -2.26 -7.66 -6.11
N VAL A 103 -2.15 -8.75 -5.35
CA VAL A 103 -1.68 -8.72 -3.99
C VAL A 103 -0.31 -9.36 -3.93
N ARG A 104 0.64 -8.69 -3.29
CA ARG A 104 2.00 -9.19 -3.18
C ARG A 104 2.39 -9.19 -1.71
N ALA A 105 3.06 -10.24 -1.25
CA ALA A 105 3.57 -10.31 0.11
C ALA A 105 5.06 -10.04 0.07
N ILE A 106 5.53 -9.14 0.93
CA ILE A 106 6.93 -8.77 1.00
C ILE A 106 7.36 -8.86 2.46
N PRO A 107 8.46 -9.55 2.77
CA PRO A 107 8.96 -9.60 4.14
C PRO A 107 9.35 -8.22 4.64
N LYS A 108 9.10 -7.95 5.92
CA LYS A 108 9.35 -6.62 6.49
C LYS A 108 10.80 -6.17 6.41
N GLU A 109 11.73 -7.06 6.37
CA GLU A 109 13.11 -6.68 6.30
C GLU A 109 13.58 -6.48 4.85
N ASP A 110 12.74 -6.76 3.87
CA ASP A 110 13.14 -6.64 2.48
C ASP A 110 12.69 -5.31 1.89
N PHE A 111 13.38 -4.26 2.28
CA PHE A 111 13.04 -2.91 1.82
C PHE A 111 13.33 -2.72 0.33
N ASN A 112 14.30 -3.45 -0.20
CA ASN A 112 14.61 -3.36 -1.62
C ASN A 112 13.46 -3.90 -2.46
N GLU A 113 12.84 -4.97 -1.99
CA GLU A 113 11.71 -5.54 -2.71
C GLU A 113 10.50 -4.62 -2.64
N LEU A 114 10.29 -3.95 -1.50
CA LEU A 114 9.22 -2.99 -1.36
C LEU A 114 9.41 -1.84 -2.35
N GLU A 115 10.63 -1.32 -2.43
CA GLU A 115 10.94 -0.23 -3.35
C GLU A 115 10.72 -0.67 -4.78
N ARG A 116 11.17 -1.87 -5.13
CA ARG A 116 11.00 -2.39 -6.48
C ARG A 116 9.53 -2.56 -6.84
N ALA A 117 8.72 -3.03 -5.89
CA ALA A 117 7.30 -3.21 -6.12
C ALA A 117 6.61 -1.89 -6.39
N LEU A 118 6.98 -0.84 -5.63
CA LEU A 118 6.38 0.48 -5.82
C LEU A 118 6.77 1.08 -7.18
N VAL A 119 8.00 0.87 -7.61
CA VAL A 119 8.44 1.33 -8.92
C VAL A 119 7.66 0.62 -10.02
N GLU A 120 7.47 -0.68 -9.89
CA GLU A 120 6.72 -1.46 -10.87
C GLU A 120 5.27 -1.00 -10.97
N ILE A 121 4.64 -0.71 -9.84
CA ILE A 121 3.27 -0.24 -9.82
C ILE A 121 3.17 1.11 -10.53
N ARG A 122 4.11 2.01 -10.25
CA ARG A 122 4.13 3.32 -10.89
C ARG A 122 4.28 3.18 -12.40
N GLN A 123 5.17 2.32 -12.84
CA GLN A 123 5.39 2.11 -14.26
C GLN A 123 4.15 1.55 -14.94
N HIS A 124 3.47 0.63 -14.27
CA HIS A 124 2.27 0.04 -14.83
C HIS A 124 1.16 1.08 -14.98
N LEU A 125 1.00 1.95 -13.99
CA LEU A 125 -0.01 2.99 -14.04
C LEU A 125 0.29 4.00 -15.13
N ASP A 126 1.56 4.34 -15.32
CA ASP A 126 1.97 5.26 -16.37
C ASP A 126 1.66 4.68 -17.74
N LEU A 127 1.92 3.40 -17.93
CA LEU A 127 1.63 2.74 -19.20
C LEU A 127 0.14 2.71 -19.46
N CYS A 128 -0.67 2.43 -18.45
CA CYS A 128 -2.11 2.42 -18.60
C CYS A 128 -2.64 3.80 -18.95
N ALA A 129 -2.11 4.83 -18.31
CA ALA A 129 -2.53 6.20 -18.60
C ALA A 129 -2.18 6.58 -20.03
N SER A 130 -1.01 6.20 -20.49
CA SER A 130 -0.60 6.49 -21.86
C SER A 130 -1.49 5.81 -22.86
N ARG A 131 -1.90 4.59 -22.59
CA ARG A 131 -2.74 3.86 -23.51
C ARG A 131 -4.15 4.36 -23.57
N ARG A 132 -4.61 5.01 -22.51
CA ARG A 132 -5.94 5.48 -22.47
C ARG A 132 -6.13 6.73 -23.26
N CYS A 133 -5.13 7.43 -23.54
CA CYS A 133 -5.23 8.68 -24.30
C CYS A 133 -5.35 8.48 -25.80
#